data_cdce4f1d1ff9d8f8e7cae13bc804cc41
#
_entry.id   cdce4f1d1ff9d8f8e7cae13bc804cc41
#
_cell.length_a   1.000
_cell.length_b   1.000
_cell.length_c   1.000
_cell.angle_alpha   90.00
_cell.angle_beta   90.00
_cell.angle_gamma   90.00
#
_symmetry.space_group_name_H-M   'P 1'
#
loop_
_entity.id
_entity.type
_entity.pdbx_description
1 polymer ?
#
loop_
_entity_poly.entity_id
_entity_poly.type
_entity_poly.pdbx_seq_one_letter_code
_entity_poly.pdbx_strand_id
1 'polypeptide(L)'
;DVDRVEVIYAHYKSMGTQIISREQLLPWVPQETKALSDKERNKVYIYEPDCEEILETIYPLVIHSTMYRYLLENQTSEQASRILSMQMANDNAIKLLKNLQLEYNKLRQQNITAELMDIVGGSIE
;
A
#
# COMPACT_ATOMS: atom_id res chain seq x y z
N ASP A 1 -33.41 -5.26 -8.41
CA ASP A 1 -32.89 -6.54 -7.90
C ASP A 1 -31.44 -6.67 -8.33
N VAL A 2 -30.59 -7.04 -7.41
CA VAL A 2 -29.15 -7.26 -7.64
C VAL A 2 -28.86 -8.71 -7.29
N ASP A 3 -28.43 -9.50 -8.28
CA ASP A 3 -28.19 -10.94 -8.09
C ASP A 3 -26.80 -11.24 -7.49
N ARG A 4 -25.86 -10.31 -7.66
CA ARG A 4 -24.48 -10.52 -7.23
C ARG A 4 -23.82 -9.20 -6.84
N VAL A 5 -23.08 -9.20 -5.75
CA VAL A 5 -22.24 -8.09 -5.29
C VAL A 5 -20.80 -8.54 -5.24
N GLU A 6 -19.93 -7.83 -5.96
CA GLU A 6 -18.49 -8.08 -5.97
C GLU A 6 -17.76 -6.85 -5.50
N VAL A 7 -16.69 -7.06 -4.78
CA VAL A 7 -15.79 -6.00 -4.28
C VAL A 7 -14.45 -6.12 -4.97
N ILE A 8 -13.99 -5.00 -5.53
CA ILE A 8 -12.65 -4.87 -6.10
C ILE A 8 -11.86 -3.97 -5.18
N TYR A 9 -10.74 -4.46 -4.68
CA TYR A 9 -9.90 -3.73 -3.73
C TYR A 9 -8.42 -4.05 -3.96
N ALA A 10 -7.55 -3.21 -3.42
CA ALA A 10 -6.11 -3.44 -3.44
C ALA A 10 -5.70 -4.23 -2.19
N HIS A 11 -5.44 -5.51 -2.38
CA HIS A 11 -4.92 -6.37 -1.31
C HIS A 11 -3.46 -6.03 -1.00
N TYR A 12 -3.17 -5.77 0.26
CA TYR A 12 -1.83 -5.48 0.75
C TYR A 12 -1.01 -6.77 0.88
N LYS A 13 -0.01 -6.94 0.06
CA LYS A 13 0.94 -8.06 0.17
C LYS A 13 2.25 -7.64 0.82
N SER A 14 2.78 -6.50 0.42
CA SER A 14 4.00 -5.91 0.97
C SER A 14 4.02 -4.41 0.68
N MET A 15 4.97 -3.68 1.27
CA MET A 15 5.11 -2.23 1.08
C MET A 15 5.31 -1.84 -0.40
N GLY A 16 5.99 -2.69 -1.19
CA GLY A 16 6.24 -2.46 -2.61
C GLY A 16 5.30 -3.22 -3.56
N THR A 17 4.38 -4.04 -3.04
CA THR A 17 3.54 -4.88 -3.88
C THR A 17 2.11 -4.89 -3.37
N GLN A 18 1.20 -4.37 -4.18
CA GLN A 18 -0.24 -4.43 -3.98
C GLN A 18 -0.84 -5.24 -5.14
N ILE A 19 -1.86 -6.04 -4.85
CA ILE A 19 -2.53 -6.88 -5.83
C ILE A 19 -3.99 -6.47 -5.89
N ILE A 20 -4.46 -6.13 -7.08
CA ILE A 20 -5.89 -5.88 -7.29
C ILE A 20 -6.60 -7.22 -7.20
N SER A 21 -7.45 -7.36 -6.21
CA SER A 21 -8.25 -8.55 -5.94
C SER A 21 -9.73 -8.26 -6.18
N ARG A 22 -10.42 -9.25 -6.68
CA ARG A 22 -11.86 -9.23 -6.89
C ARG A 22 -12.46 -10.38 -6.09
N GLU A 23 -13.33 -10.08 -5.16
CA GLU A 23 -14.00 -11.06 -4.32
C GLU A 23 -15.51 -10.87 -4.36
N GLN A 24 -16.24 -11.99 -4.37
CA GLN A 24 -17.69 -11.96 -4.29
C GLN A 24 -18.10 -11.79 -2.82
N LEU A 25 -18.88 -10.74 -2.56
CA LEU A 25 -19.43 -10.48 -1.25
C LEU A 25 -20.80 -11.17 -1.08
N LEU A 26 -21.65 -11.08 -2.11
CA LEU A 26 -22.99 -11.68 -2.10
C LEU A 26 -23.32 -12.34 -3.44
N PRO A 27 -24.05 -13.47 -3.47
CA PRO A 27 -24.33 -14.31 -2.32
C PRO A 27 -23.04 -14.86 -1.71
N TRP A 28 -23.03 -15.06 -0.40
CA TRP A 28 -21.86 -15.59 0.28
C TRP A 28 -21.64 -17.05 -0.12
N VAL A 29 -20.51 -17.31 -0.73
CA VAL A 29 -20.09 -18.68 -1.09
C VAL A 29 -19.12 -19.14 -0.01
N PRO A 30 -19.44 -20.20 0.73
CA PRO A 30 -18.50 -20.75 1.68
C PRO A 30 -17.20 -21.11 0.95
N GLN A 31 -16.09 -20.47 1.32
CA GLN A 31 -14.80 -20.98 0.89
C GLN A 31 -14.67 -22.39 1.49
N GLU A 32 -14.17 -23.33 0.69
CA GLU A 32 -13.87 -24.68 1.18
C GLU A 32 -12.97 -24.57 2.40
N THR A 33 -13.59 -24.53 3.57
CA THR A 33 -12.88 -24.63 4.83
C THR A 33 -12.17 -25.95 4.83
N LYS A 34 -10.89 -25.95 5.19
CA LYS A 34 -10.11 -27.15 5.47
C LYS A 34 -11.04 -28.15 6.14
N ALA A 35 -11.17 -29.33 5.55
CA ALA A 35 -12.09 -30.35 6.03
C ALA A 35 -12.01 -30.41 7.56
N LEU A 36 -13.11 -30.04 8.23
CA LEU A 36 -13.21 -30.13 9.67
C LEU A 36 -12.82 -31.54 10.07
N SER A 37 -11.97 -31.68 11.06
CA SER A 37 -11.60 -33.01 11.56
C SER A 37 -12.86 -33.76 11.99
N ASP A 38 -12.87 -35.07 11.89
CA ASP A 38 -14.03 -35.89 12.28
C ASP A 38 -14.48 -35.60 13.72
N LYS A 39 -13.57 -35.18 14.59
CA LYS A 39 -13.88 -34.74 15.96
C LYS A 39 -14.67 -33.44 16.03
N GLU A 40 -14.48 -32.56 15.08
CA GLU A 40 -15.21 -31.25 15.01
C GLU A 40 -16.57 -31.40 14.34
N ARG A 41 -16.72 -32.34 13.39
CA ARG A 41 -18.01 -32.68 12.76
C ARG A 41 -19.01 -33.27 13.72
N ASN A 42 -18.53 -34.04 14.71
CA ASN A 42 -19.37 -34.76 15.65
C ASN A 42 -19.72 -33.98 16.93
N LYS A 43 -19.33 -32.69 17.01
CA LYS A 43 -19.75 -31.84 18.11
C LYS A 43 -21.21 -31.45 17.93
N VAL A 44 -22.04 -31.79 18.88
CA VAL A 44 -23.43 -31.31 18.97
C VAL A 44 -23.40 -30.00 19.73
N TYR A 45 -23.84 -28.94 19.07
CA TYR A 45 -23.99 -27.63 19.69
C TYR A 45 -25.46 -27.41 20.08
N ILE A 46 -25.68 -26.83 21.25
CA ILE A 46 -26.99 -26.35 21.69
C ILE A 46 -27.02 -24.88 21.37
N TYR A 47 -28.01 -24.44 20.59
CA TYR A 47 -28.20 -23.06 20.21
C TYR A 47 -29.29 -22.44 21.08
N GLU A 48 -29.04 -21.21 21.57
CA GLU A 48 -30.00 -20.40 22.30
C GLU A 48 -29.99 -18.98 21.71
N PRO A 49 -31.14 -18.40 21.29
CA PRO A 49 -32.47 -19.03 21.35
C PRO A 49 -32.73 -20.08 20.26
N ASP A 50 -32.40 -19.82 19.00
CA ASP A 50 -32.52 -20.74 17.87
C ASP A 50 -31.45 -20.42 16.82
N CYS A 51 -31.11 -21.41 16.02
CA CYS A 51 -30.07 -21.29 14.98
C CYS A 51 -30.42 -20.23 13.93
N GLU A 52 -31.69 -20.11 13.56
CA GLU A 52 -32.19 -19.16 12.56
C GLU A 52 -32.08 -17.71 13.05
N GLU A 53 -32.50 -17.44 14.28
CA GLU A 53 -32.40 -16.12 14.91
C GLU A 53 -30.93 -15.68 15.11
N ILE A 54 -30.07 -16.62 15.47
CA ILE A 54 -28.62 -16.37 15.57
C ILE A 54 -28.04 -15.98 14.20
N LEU A 55 -28.42 -16.72 13.14
CA LEU A 55 -27.94 -16.44 11.78
C LEU A 55 -28.42 -15.07 11.26
N GLU A 56 -29.68 -14.70 11.52
CA GLU A 56 -30.21 -13.39 11.14
C GLU A 56 -29.43 -12.25 11.80
N THR A 57 -28.98 -12.46 13.04
CA THR A 57 -28.20 -11.45 13.77
C THR A 57 -26.73 -11.41 13.31
N ILE A 58 -26.12 -12.57 13.08
CA ILE A 58 -24.69 -12.67 12.73
C ILE A 58 -24.44 -12.28 11.25
N TYR A 59 -25.35 -12.59 10.36
CA TYR A 59 -25.16 -12.39 8.93
C TYR A 59 -24.85 -10.92 8.55
N PRO A 60 -25.62 -9.93 8.97
CA PRO A 60 -25.28 -8.53 8.73
C PRO A 60 -23.95 -8.13 9.38
N LEU A 61 -23.64 -8.63 10.56
CA LEU A 61 -22.39 -8.35 11.26
C LEU A 61 -21.17 -8.86 10.46
N VAL A 62 -21.27 -10.06 9.89
CA VAL A 62 -20.22 -10.64 9.04
C VAL A 62 -20.03 -9.82 7.75
N ILE A 63 -21.13 -9.39 7.11
CA ILE A 63 -21.06 -8.54 5.92
C ILE A 63 -20.36 -7.21 6.25
N HIS A 64 -20.76 -6.54 7.31
CA HIS A 64 -20.16 -5.29 7.76
C HIS A 64 -18.66 -5.45 8.07
N SER A 65 -18.30 -6.50 8.82
CA SER A 65 -16.92 -6.79 9.18
C SER A 65 -16.06 -7.10 7.95
N THR A 66 -16.60 -7.85 7.00
CA THR A 66 -15.91 -8.20 5.75
C THR A 66 -15.70 -6.96 4.88
N MET A 67 -16.73 -6.12 4.74
CA MET A 67 -16.62 -4.87 3.99
C MET A 67 -15.62 -3.91 4.64
N TYR A 68 -15.64 -3.80 5.96
CA TYR A 68 -14.67 -3.00 6.71
C TYR A 68 -13.23 -3.50 6.49
N ARG A 69 -13.01 -4.81 6.46
CA ARG A 69 -11.72 -5.41 6.12
C ARG A 69 -11.24 -4.97 4.75
N TYR A 70 -12.07 -5.02 3.72
CA TYR A 70 -11.69 -4.57 2.37
C TYR A 70 -11.32 -3.10 2.31
N LEU A 71 -12.06 -2.24 3.03
CA LEU A 71 -11.74 -0.82 3.13
C LEU A 71 -10.37 -0.58 3.79
N LEU A 72 -10.10 -1.28 4.89
CA LEU A 72 -8.81 -1.17 5.58
C LEU A 72 -7.65 -1.67 4.73
N GLU A 73 -7.81 -2.80 4.03
CA GLU A 73 -6.79 -3.33 3.14
C GLU A 73 -6.49 -2.37 1.99
N ASN A 74 -7.53 -1.82 1.38
CA ASN A 74 -7.37 -0.82 0.31
C ASN A 74 -6.66 0.44 0.80
N GLN A 75 -7.06 0.96 1.97
CA GLN A 75 -6.43 2.14 2.57
C GLN A 75 -4.96 1.87 2.94
N THR A 76 -4.68 0.70 3.50
CA THR A 76 -3.30 0.30 3.85
C THR A 76 -2.43 0.21 2.59
N SER A 77 -2.95 -0.39 1.52
CA SER A 77 -2.26 -0.49 0.23
C SER A 77 -1.96 0.88 -0.37
N GLU A 78 -2.93 1.80 -0.32
CA GLU A 78 -2.76 3.18 -0.80
C GLU A 78 -1.67 3.91 0.00
N GLN A 79 -1.71 3.83 1.33
CA GLN A 79 -0.71 4.49 2.19
C GLN A 79 0.69 3.90 1.99
N ALA A 80 0.80 2.59 1.84
CA ALA A 80 2.08 1.92 1.55
C ALA A 80 2.69 2.40 0.23
N SER A 81 1.90 2.46 -0.84
CA SER A 81 2.33 3.02 -2.13
C SER A 81 2.77 4.48 -2.03
N ARG A 82 2.02 5.29 -1.29
CA ARG A 82 2.34 6.71 -1.06
C ARG A 82 3.67 6.86 -0.34
N ILE A 83 3.89 6.11 0.74
CA ILE A 83 5.15 6.14 1.50
C ILE A 83 6.33 5.75 0.60
N LEU A 84 6.21 4.68 -0.18
CA LEU A 84 7.26 4.24 -1.09
C LEU A 84 7.58 5.31 -2.14
N SER A 85 6.55 5.91 -2.74
CA SER A 85 6.72 6.99 -3.73
C SER A 85 7.40 8.22 -3.14
N MET A 86 7.06 8.58 -1.91
CA MET A 86 7.71 9.69 -1.19
C MET A 86 9.16 9.38 -0.85
N GLN A 87 9.49 8.14 -0.47
CA GLN A 87 10.88 7.71 -0.23
C GLN A 87 11.70 7.82 -1.53
N MET A 88 11.17 7.31 -2.65
CA MET A 88 11.84 7.42 -3.95
C MET A 88 12.04 8.87 -4.38
N ALA A 89 11.04 9.74 -4.16
CA ALA A 89 11.14 11.16 -4.46
C ALA A 89 12.22 11.85 -3.59
N ASN A 90 12.27 11.52 -2.31
CA ASN A 90 13.30 12.04 -1.39
C ASN A 90 14.71 11.60 -1.82
N ASP A 91 14.90 10.33 -2.16
CA ASP A 91 16.20 9.82 -2.62
C ASP A 91 16.64 10.50 -3.91
N ASN A 92 15.71 10.74 -4.83
CA ASN A 92 16.01 11.45 -6.08
C ASN A 92 16.35 12.92 -5.81
N ALA A 93 15.66 13.58 -4.87
CA ALA A 93 15.98 14.96 -4.47
C ALA A 93 17.39 15.06 -3.86
N ILE A 94 17.78 14.10 -3.01
CA ILE A 94 19.13 14.05 -2.42
C ILE A 94 20.19 13.86 -3.51
N LYS A 95 19.94 12.98 -4.49
CA LYS A 95 20.87 12.79 -5.62
C LYS A 95 21.03 14.06 -6.43
N LEU A 96 19.92 14.73 -6.74
CA LEU A 96 19.92 15.99 -7.48
C LEU A 96 20.70 17.08 -6.74
N LEU A 97 20.47 17.21 -5.44
CA LEU A 97 21.18 18.17 -4.59
C LEU A 97 22.70 17.93 -4.60
N LYS A 98 23.15 16.68 -4.51
CA LYS A 98 24.57 16.34 -4.62
C LYS A 98 25.16 16.72 -5.98
N ASN A 99 24.46 16.45 -7.06
CA ASN A 99 24.90 16.81 -8.40
C ASN A 99 25.02 18.33 -8.57
N LEU A 100 24.02 19.08 -8.14
CA LEU A 100 24.05 20.54 -8.16
C LEU A 100 25.18 21.12 -7.33
N GLN A 101 25.47 20.51 -6.19
CA GLN A 101 26.60 20.92 -5.35
C GLN A 101 27.95 20.70 -5.99
N LEU A 102 28.10 19.58 -6.72
CA LEU A 102 29.30 19.31 -7.53
C LEU A 102 29.45 20.31 -8.68
N GLU A 103 28.38 20.59 -9.41
CA GLU A 103 28.38 21.58 -10.48
C GLU A 103 28.72 22.98 -9.96
N TYR A 104 28.10 23.40 -8.86
CA TYR A 104 28.41 24.65 -8.21
C TYR A 104 29.89 24.78 -7.83
N ASN A 105 30.46 23.74 -7.20
CA ASN A 105 31.87 23.75 -6.83
C ASN A 105 32.78 23.82 -8.07
N LYS A 106 32.43 23.12 -9.15
CA LYS A 106 33.17 23.16 -10.43
C LYS A 106 33.11 24.55 -11.05
N LEU A 107 31.95 25.18 -11.12
CA LEU A 107 31.78 26.53 -11.62
C LEU A 107 32.53 27.56 -10.76
N ARG A 108 32.49 27.41 -9.44
CA ARG A 108 33.26 28.26 -8.51
C ARG A 108 34.76 28.15 -8.77
N GLN A 109 35.29 26.94 -8.95
CA GLN A 109 36.70 26.74 -9.29
C GLN A 109 37.07 27.36 -10.64
N GLN A 110 36.23 27.21 -11.67
CA GLN A 110 36.40 27.78 -12.96
C GLN A 110 36.44 29.34 -12.90
N ASN A 111 35.50 29.94 -12.15
CA ASN A 111 35.50 31.40 -11.99
C ASN A 111 36.74 31.90 -11.24
N ILE A 112 37.15 31.25 -10.15
CA ILE A 112 38.38 31.61 -9.44
C ILE A 112 39.61 31.47 -10.35
N THR A 113 39.67 30.42 -11.17
CA THR A 113 40.77 30.25 -12.11
C THR A 113 40.76 31.32 -13.18
N ALA A 114 39.60 31.69 -13.72
CA ALA A 114 39.47 32.77 -14.69
C ALA A 114 39.91 34.12 -14.11
N GLU A 115 39.47 34.46 -12.88
CA GLU A 115 39.90 35.66 -12.19
C GLU A 115 41.41 35.71 -11.95
N LEU A 116 42.00 34.59 -11.56
CA LEU A 116 43.46 34.48 -11.38
C LEU A 116 44.21 34.66 -12.71
N MET A 117 43.71 34.13 -13.82
CA MET A 117 44.32 34.28 -15.14
C MET A 117 44.23 35.71 -15.62
N ASP A 118 43.12 36.44 -15.36
CA ASP A 118 42.96 37.84 -15.68
C ASP A 118 43.94 38.74 -14.90
N ILE A 119 44.16 38.44 -13.62
CA ILE A 119 45.13 39.15 -12.76
C ILE A 119 46.54 38.94 -13.25
N VAL A 120 46.92 37.70 -13.60
CA VAL A 120 48.26 37.36 -14.12
C VAL A 120 48.47 37.96 -15.50
N GLY A 121 47.44 37.92 -16.38
CA GLY A 121 47.51 38.53 -17.69
C GLY A 121 47.67 40.07 -17.66
N GLY A 122 46.97 40.73 -16.70
CA GLY A 122 47.08 42.19 -16.53
C GLY A 122 48.38 42.66 -15.80
N SER A 123 49.17 41.74 -15.27
CA SER A 123 50.46 42.05 -14.59
C SER A 123 51.68 42.00 -15.55
N ILE A 124 51.47 41.74 -16.81
CA ILE A 124 52.55 41.58 -17.83
C ILE A 124 52.67 42.83 -18.74
N GLU A 125 51.85 43.84 -18.52
CA GLU A 125 52.04 45.18 -19.04
C GLU A 125 52.70 46.08 -17.97
#